data_824e6aa08a8bf4ed0eb71ff08f0008b7
#
_entry.id   824e6aa08a8bf4ed0eb71ff08f0008b7
#
_cell.length_a   1.000
_cell.length_b   1.000
_cell.length_c   1.000
_cell.angle_alpha   90.00
_cell.angle_beta   90.00
_cell.angle_gamma   90.00
#
_symmetry.space_group_name_H-M   'P 1'
#
loop_
_entity.id
_entity.type
_entity.pdbx_description
1 polymer ?
#
loop_
_entity_poly.entity_id
_entity_poly.type
_entity_poly.pdbx_seq_one_letter_code
_entity_poly.pdbx_strand_id
1 'polypeptide(L)'
;RYAKALMAYAEERGAEERLYHELVTLAHSFRTVKGFCAVLDNPIVSVNEKFNLICTAADGDHKPSEEFIRFIRLVLKERRETYLQFMSLMYLDLYRKKKHIGVGKLITAVPVDKATEERIRQTAAHILHAYMELETVVDPSIEGGFVFDINDYRLDASIATQLKNVKQQFIDKNRRIV
;
A
#
# COMPACT_ATOMS: atom_id res chain seq x y z
N ARG A 1 -15.27 8.40 -8.67
CA ARG A 1 -15.45 9.80 -9.09
C ARG A 1 -14.57 10.76 -8.30
N TYR A 2 -14.63 10.77 -6.95
CA TYR A 2 -13.83 11.67 -6.10
C TYR A 2 -12.33 11.55 -6.35
N ALA A 3 -11.77 10.34 -6.35
CA ALA A 3 -10.35 10.13 -6.58
C ALA A 3 -9.89 10.63 -7.96
N LYS A 4 -10.70 10.43 -9.02
CA LYS A 4 -10.38 10.95 -10.36
C LYS A 4 -10.42 12.49 -10.41
N ALA A 5 -11.42 13.10 -9.78
CA ALA A 5 -11.51 14.56 -9.70
C ALA A 5 -10.35 15.15 -8.90
N LEU A 6 -9.98 14.50 -7.78
CA LEU A 6 -8.85 14.91 -6.96
C LEU A 6 -7.53 14.80 -7.74
N MET A 7 -7.36 13.73 -8.54
CA MET A 7 -6.18 13.56 -9.39
C MET A 7 -6.07 14.69 -10.43
N ALA A 8 -7.14 14.97 -11.16
CA ALA A 8 -7.16 16.05 -12.13
C ALA A 8 -6.87 17.43 -11.47
N TYR A 9 -7.46 17.69 -10.32
CA TYR A 9 -7.21 18.90 -9.55
C TYR A 9 -5.76 19.02 -9.07
N ALA A 10 -5.18 17.92 -8.58
CA ALA A 10 -3.77 17.88 -8.15
C ALA A 10 -2.80 18.11 -9.33
N GLU A 11 -3.13 17.58 -10.50
CA GLU A 11 -2.38 17.79 -11.76
C GLU A 11 -2.36 19.26 -12.18
N GLU A 12 -3.50 19.91 -12.18
CA GLU A 12 -3.61 21.35 -12.52
C GLU A 12 -2.76 22.23 -11.58
N ARG A 13 -2.55 21.80 -10.36
CA ARG A 13 -1.79 22.51 -9.33
C ARG A 13 -0.33 22.07 -9.20
N GLY A 14 0.08 20.98 -9.84
CA GLY A 14 1.39 20.40 -9.69
C GLY A 14 1.66 19.84 -8.29
N ALA A 15 0.61 19.49 -7.56
CA ALA A 15 0.66 19.01 -6.17
C ALA A 15 0.47 17.47 -6.04
N GLU A 16 0.55 16.74 -7.16
CA GLU A 16 0.26 15.31 -7.24
C GLU A 16 1.08 14.47 -6.25
N GLU A 17 2.40 14.72 -6.21
CA GLU A 17 3.36 13.97 -5.40
C GLU A 17 3.16 14.22 -3.91
N ARG A 18 3.01 15.49 -3.53
CA ARG A 18 2.75 15.86 -2.14
C ARG A 18 1.46 15.25 -1.63
N LEU A 19 0.39 15.35 -2.41
CA LEU A 19 -0.90 14.77 -2.08
C LEU A 19 -0.84 13.23 -2.01
N TYR A 20 -0.01 12.63 -2.86
CA TYR A 20 0.25 11.19 -2.79
C TYR A 20 0.84 10.78 -1.44
N HIS A 21 1.88 11.46 -0.96
CA HIS A 21 2.49 11.17 0.34
C HIS A 21 1.53 11.39 1.52
N GLU A 22 0.77 12.48 1.50
CA GLU A 22 -0.26 12.75 2.51
C GLU A 22 -1.32 11.64 2.56
N LEU A 23 -1.78 11.17 1.40
CA LEU A 23 -2.75 10.08 1.31
C LEU A 23 -2.16 8.69 1.65
N VAL A 24 -0.87 8.45 1.40
CA VAL A 24 -0.16 7.24 1.87
C VAL A 24 -0.14 7.21 3.39
N THR A 25 0.24 8.32 4.04
CA THR A 25 0.27 8.44 5.50
C THR A 25 -1.12 8.25 6.09
N LEU A 26 -2.13 8.88 5.50
CA LEU A 26 -3.52 8.71 5.91
C LEU A 26 -4.00 7.25 5.75
N ALA A 27 -3.69 6.59 4.65
CA ALA A 27 -4.03 5.20 4.43
C ALA A 27 -3.33 4.26 5.43
N HIS A 28 -2.09 4.58 5.80
CA HIS A 28 -1.39 3.87 6.87
C HIS A 28 -2.07 4.06 8.23
N SER A 29 -2.51 5.29 8.55
CA SER A 29 -3.24 5.60 9.79
C SER A 29 -4.56 4.83 9.88
N PHE A 30 -5.29 4.66 8.78
CA PHE A 30 -6.49 3.80 8.73
C PHE A 30 -6.21 2.34 9.09
N ARG A 31 -5.02 1.82 8.79
CA ARG A 31 -4.62 0.43 9.10
C ARG A 31 -4.10 0.25 10.52
N THR A 32 -3.37 1.23 11.04
CA THR A 32 -2.65 1.12 12.32
C THR A 32 -3.45 1.61 13.50
N VAL A 33 -4.26 2.67 13.34
CA VAL A 33 -5.02 3.27 14.43
C VAL A 33 -6.37 2.56 14.59
N LYS A 34 -6.46 1.72 15.63
CA LYS A 34 -7.72 1.04 15.95
C LYS A 34 -8.81 2.07 16.30
N GLY A 35 -9.98 1.94 15.65
CA GLY A 35 -11.11 2.82 15.91
C GLY A 35 -11.14 4.12 15.09
N PHE A 36 -10.14 4.38 14.23
CA PHE A 36 -10.12 5.57 13.39
C PHE A 36 -11.38 5.70 12.52
N CYS A 37 -11.77 4.63 11.85
CA CYS A 37 -13.03 4.58 11.08
C CYS A 37 -14.26 4.83 11.97
N ALA A 38 -14.30 4.21 13.15
CA ALA A 38 -15.45 4.34 14.06
C ALA A 38 -15.64 5.79 14.56
N VAL A 39 -14.55 6.53 14.76
CA VAL A 39 -14.62 7.96 15.13
C VAL A 39 -15.14 8.80 13.96
N LEU A 40 -14.71 8.50 12.74
CA LEU A 40 -15.18 9.21 11.55
C LEU A 40 -16.67 8.93 11.26
N ASP A 41 -17.13 7.71 11.51
CA ASP A 41 -18.53 7.32 11.31
C ASP A 41 -19.45 7.82 12.44
N ASN A 42 -18.88 8.26 13.56
CA ASN A 42 -19.67 8.70 14.71
C ASN A 42 -20.33 10.07 14.41
N PRO A 43 -21.67 10.16 14.44
CA PRO A 43 -22.38 11.41 14.18
C PRO A 43 -22.27 12.43 15.32
N ILE A 44 -21.84 12.02 16.52
CA ILE A 44 -21.70 12.89 17.68
C ILE A 44 -20.44 13.75 17.57
N VAL A 45 -19.40 13.24 16.91
CA VAL A 45 -18.13 13.95 16.71
C VAL A 45 -18.36 15.10 15.72
N SER A 46 -17.97 16.31 16.12
CA SER A 46 -18.14 17.49 15.29
C SER A 46 -17.31 17.44 14.01
N VAL A 47 -17.77 18.13 12.96
CA VAL A 47 -17.06 18.21 11.68
C VAL A 47 -15.64 18.76 11.84
N ASN A 48 -15.45 19.73 12.74
CA ASN A 48 -14.14 20.32 13.00
C ASN A 48 -13.18 19.34 13.69
N GLU A 49 -13.67 18.55 14.62
CA GLU A 49 -12.86 17.50 15.27
C GLU A 49 -12.45 16.41 14.28
N LYS A 50 -13.40 15.94 13.44
CA LYS A 50 -13.09 15.01 12.34
C LYS A 50 -12.05 15.58 11.38
N PHE A 51 -12.20 16.86 11.01
CA PHE A 51 -11.24 17.55 10.14
C PHE A 51 -9.83 17.58 10.75
N ASN A 52 -9.71 18.02 12.01
CA ASN A 52 -8.42 18.07 12.70
C ASN A 52 -7.79 16.68 12.83
N LEU A 53 -8.58 15.66 13.18
CA LEU A 53 -8.13 14.28 13.28
C LEU A 53 -7.55 13.76 11.96
N ILE A 54 -8.24 14.01 10.83
CA ILE A 54 -7.79 13.59 9.51
C ILE A 54 -6.50 14.33 9.11
N CYS A 55 -6.42 15.64 9.36
CA CYS A 55 -5.23 16.43 9.06
C CYS A 55 -4.01 15.94 9.85
N THR A 56 -4.16 15.69 11.15
CA THR A 56 -3.09 15.13 11.99
C THR A 56 -2.69 13.73 11.54
N ALA A 57 -3.64 12.91 11.11
CA ALA A 57 -3.37 11.55 10.62
C ALA A 57 -2.64 11.52 9.27
N ALA A 58 -2.76 12.58 8.46
CA ALA A 58 -2.14 12.67 7.14
C ALA A 58 -0.71 13.21 7.17
N ASP A 59 -0.40 14.18 8.02
CA ASP A 59 0.89 14.89 7.99
C ASP A 59 1.52 15.10 9.38
N GLY A 60 0.92 14.53 10.42
CA GLY A 60 1.41 14.66 11.80
C GLY A 60 1.40 16.10 12.27
N ASP A 61 2.60 16.62 12.64
CA ASP A 61 2.76 17.99 13.16
C ASP A 61 2.91 19.05 12.05
N HIS A 62 2.97 18.66 10.78
CA HIS A 62 3.09 19.58 9.66
C HIS A 62 1.70 20.02 9.17
N LYS A 63 1.67 21.12 8.43
CA LYS A 63 0.43 21.61 7.84
C LYS A 63 0.17 20.90 6.51
N PRO A 64 -0.95 20.17 6.36
CA PRO A 64 -1.31 19.53 5.09
C PRO A 64 -1.41 20.53 3.93
N SER A 65 -1.29 20.04 2.69
CA SER A 65 -1.44 20.85 1.48
C SER A 65 -2.83 21.49 1.40
N GLU A 66 -2.92 22.61 0.70
CA GLU A 66 -4.22 23.28 0.49
C GLU A 66 -5.19 22.38 -0.30
N GLU A 67 -4.66 21.60 -1.23
CA GLU A 67 -5.40 20.63 -2.03
C GLU A 67 -6.02 19.54 -1.16
N PHE A 68 -5.24 19.01 -0.22
CA PHE A 68 -5.72 18.03 0.76
C PHE A 68 -6.81 18.63 1.66
N ILE A 69 -6.56 19.82 2.21
CA ILE A 69 -7.53 20.53 3.07
C ILE A 69 -8.86 20.76 2.34
N ARG A 70 -8.81 21.20 1.10
CA ARG A 70 -10.02 21.43 0.28
C ARG A 70 -10.77 20.13 0.02
N PHE A 71 -10.05 19.07 -0.29
CA PHE A 71 -10.63 17.74 -0.51
C PHE A 71 -11.33 17.22 0.76
N ILE A 72 -10.67 17.27 1.91
CA ILE A 72 -11.26 16.79 3.18
C ILE A 72 -12.49 17.63 3.55
N ARG A 73 -12.44 18.94 3.40
CA ARG A 73 -13.61 19.81 3.65
C ARG A 73 -14.79 19.45 2.74
N LEU A 74 -14.54 19.15 1.47
CA LEU A 74 -15.58 18.69 0.54
C LEU A 74 -16.18 17.36 0.99
N VAL A 75 -15.35 16.38 1.35
CA VAL A 75 -15.82 15.06 1.81
C VAL A 75 -16.69 15.17 3.07
N LEU A 76 -16.25 15.97 4.05
CA LEU A 76 -16.99 16.21 5.29
C LEU A 76 -18.28 16.99 5.07
N LYS A 77 -18.28 18.01 4.18
CA LYS A 77 -19.48 18.75 3.81
C LYS A 77 -20.55 17.85 3.21
N GLU A 78 -20.14 16.91 2.37
CA GLU A 78 -21.04 15.96 1.71
C GLU A 78 -21.37 14.74 2.60
N ARG A 79 -20.88 14.71 3.85
CA ARG A 79 -21.06 13.60 4.80
C ARG A 79 -20.64 12.25 4.23
N ARG A 80 -19.46 12.19 3.58
CA ARG A 80 -18.92 10.99 2.92
C ARG A 80 -17.62 10.52 3.55
N GLU A 81 -17.39 10.85 4.80
CA GLU A 81 -16.21 10.44 5.57
C GLU A 81 -16.03 8.94 5.67
N THR A 82 -17.12 8.16 5.72
CA THR A 82 -17.12 6.69 5.68
C THR A 82 -16.37 6.12 4.47
N TYR A 83 -16.40 6.82 3.34
CA TYR A 83 -15.74 6.39 2.10
C TYR A 83 -14.33 6.97 1.95
N LEU A 84 -13.82 7.76 2.90
CA LEU A 84 -12.55 8.45 2.78
C LEU A 84 -11.38 7.47 2.58
N GLN A 85 -11.38 6.34 3.29
CA GLN A 85 -10.37 5.29 3.11
C GLN A 85 -10.33 4.78 1.66
N PHE A 86 -11.49 4.46 1.09
CA PHE A 86 -11.56 4.00 -0.31
C PHE A 86 -11.16 5.08 -1.30
N MET A 87 -11.53 6.34 -1.05
CA MET A 87 -11.13 7.46 -1.91
C MET A 87 -9.60 7.63 -1.91
N SER A 88 -8.97 7.53 -0.73
CA SER A 88 -7.51 7.58 -0.59
C SER A 88 -6.83 6.44 -1.34
N LEU A 89 -7.23 5.19 -1.12
CA LEU A 89 -6.67 4.03 -1.81
C LEU A 89 -6.83 4.12 -3.33
N MET A 90 -7.99 4.56 -3.82
CA MET A 90 -8.22 4.76 -5.25
C MET A 90 -7.36 5.87 -5.85
N TYR A 91 -7.07 6.95 -5.11
CA TYR A 91 -6.14 7.97 -5.57
C TYR A 91 -4.72 7.40 -5.70
N LEU A 92 -4.26 6.65 -4.68
CA LEU A 92 -2.95 6.00 -4.70
C LEU A 92 -2.81 5.05 -5.91
N ASP A 93 -3.83 4.24 -6.19
CA ASP A 93 -3.85 3.35 -7.34
C ASP A 93 -3.78 4.12 -8.68
N LEU A 94 -4.55 5.20 -8.82
CA LEU A 94 -4.52 6.05 -10.01
C LEU A 94 -3.17 6.72 -10.21
N TYR A 95 -2.56 7.26 -9.14
CA TYR A 95 -1.24 7.89 -9.18
C TYR A 95 -0.16 6.89 -9.59
N ARG A 96 -0.14 5.70 -8.96
CA ARG A 96 0.80 4.63 -9.28
C ARG A 96 0.69 4.18 -10.74
N LYS A 97 -0.52 3.97 -11.22
CA LYS A 97 -0.76 3.63 -12.64
C LYS A 97 -0.25 4.70 -13.59
N LYS A 98 -0.49 5.97 -13.27
CA LYS A 98 -0.05 7.09 -14.10
C LYS A 98 1.46 7.27 -14.12
N LYS A 99 2.11 7.13 -12.97
CA LYS A 99 3.57 7.28 -12.83
C LYS A 99 4.35 5.98 -13.12
N HIS A 100 3.65 4.91 -13.51
CA HIS A 100 4.23 3.58 -13.74
C HIS A 100 5.02 3.08 -12.51
N ILE A 101 4.45 3.28 -11.31
CA ILE A 101 5.02 2.80 -10.06
C ILE A 101 4.53 1.38 -9.82
N GLY A 102 5.44 0.41 -9.80
CA GLY A 102 5.16 -0.96 -9.40
C GLY A 102 5.12 -1.08 -7.87
N VAL A 103 4.15 -1.80 -7.33
CA VAL A 103 4.13 -2.16 -5.92
C VAL A 103 4.54 -3.61 -5.78
N GLY A 104 5.66 -3.85 -5.10
CA GLY A 104 6.17 -5.17 -4.79
C GLY A 104 6.03 -5.48 -3.31
N LYS A 105 5.67 -6.72 -2.99
CA LYS A 105 5.68 -7.23 -1.62
C LYS A 105 6.73 -8.33 -1.53
N LEU A 106 7.74 -8.10 -0.69
CA LEU A 106 8.78 -9.07 -0.39
C LEU A 106 8.45 -9.75 0.94
N ILE A 107 8.23 -11.05 0.91
CA ILE A 107 8.00 -11.88 2.09
C ILE A 107 9.27 -12.69 2.35
N THR A 108 9.83 -12.59 3.54
CA THR A 108 11.06 -13.30 3.96
C THR A 108 10.86 -14.02 5.29
N ALA A 109 11.60 -15.09 5.52
CA ALA A 109 11.51 -15.84 6.78
C ALA A 109 12.14 -15.08 7.97
N VAL A 110 13.12 -14.23 7.68
CA VAL A 110 13.85 -13.42 8.67
C VAL A 110 13.92 -11.96 8.20
N PRO A 111 14.08 -11.02 9.12
CA PRO A 111 14.27 -9.62 8.73
C PRO A 111 15.48 -9.45 7.81
N VAL A 112 15.30 -8.72 6.74
CA VAL A 112 16.35 -8.41 5.76
C VAL A 112 16.96 -7.05 6.10
N ASP A 113 18.25 -6.91 5.92
CA ASP A 113 18.94 -5.64 6.10
C ASP A 113 18.58 -4.65 4.98
N LYS A 114 18.62 -3.35 5.29
CA LYS A 114 18.23 -2.28 4.35
C LYS A 114 19.05 -2.30 3.06
N ALA A 115 20.31 -2.74 3.12
CA ALA A 115 21.17 -2.82 1.94
C ALA A 115 20.70 -3.91 0.97
N THR A 116 20.28 -5.06 1.49
CA THR A 116 19.72 -6.17 0.69
C THR A 116 18.35 -5.80 0.12
N GLU A 117 17.49 -5.17 0.92
CA GLU A 117 16.20 -4.67 0.46
C GLU A 117 16.35 -3.69 -0.72
N GLU A 118 17.29 -2.75 -0.61
CA GLU A 118 17.60 -1.78 -1.66
C GLU A 118 18.12 -2.46 -2.94
N ARG A 119 18.99 -3.47 -2.82
CA ARG A 119 19.49 -4.25 -3.97
C ARG A 119 18.35 -5.00 -4.67
N ILE A 120 17.42 -5.60 -3.90
CA ILE A 120 16.25 -6.28 -4.45
C ILE A 120 15.37 -5.28 -5.18
N ARG A 121 15.10 -4.13 -4.58
CA ARG A 121 14.32 -3.04 -5.18
C ARG A 121 14.91 -2.57 -6.50
N GLN A 122 16.21 -2.32 -6.54
CA GLN A 122 16.92 -1.89 -7.75
C GLN A 122 16.87 -2.96 -8.86
N THR A 123 17.09 -4.22 -8.49
CA THR A 123 17.03 -5.33 -9.45
C THR A 123 15.62 -5.48 -10.03
N ALA A 124 14.60 -5.42 -9.18
CA ALA A 124 13.20 -5.50 -9.61
C ALA A 124 12.81 -4.30 -10.50
N ALA A 125 13.22 -3.08 -10.13
CA ALA A 125 12.99 -1.89 -10.92
C ALA A 125 13.65 -1.97 -12.30
N HIS A 126 14.87 -2.51 -12.39
CA HIS A 126 15.57 -2.69 -13.65
C HIS A 126 14.87 -3.72 -14.57
N ILE A 127 14.40 -4.83 -14.01
CA ILE A 127 13.72 -5.88 -14.79
C ILE A 127 12.35 -5.40 -15.30
N LEU A 128 11.63 -4.63 -14.49
CA LEU A 128 10.26 -4.21 -14.79
C LEU A 128 10.17 -2.84 -15.47
N HIS A 129 11.30 -2.16 -15.64
CA HIS A 129 11.36 -0.80 -16.19
C HIS A 129 10.39 0.18 -15.50
N ALA A 130 10.16 0.00 -14.19
CA ALA A 130 9.23 0.79 -13.40
C ALA A 130 9.87 1.21 -12.08
N TYR A 131 9.45 2.35 -11.55
CA TYR A 131 9.81 2.72 -10.19
C TYR A 131 9.12 1.75 -9.21
N MET A 132 9.87 1.21 -8.25
CA MET A 132 9.35 0.18 -7.34
C MET A 132 9.20 0.68 -5.92
N GLU A 133 7.98 0.60 -5.41
CA GLU A 133 7.70 0.65 -3.97
C GLU A 133 7.72 -0.77 -3.42
N LEU A 134 8.58 -1.05 -2.44
CA LEU A 134 8.73 -2.38 -1.85
C LEU A 134 8.19 -2.39 -0.43
N GLU A 135 7.20 -3.24 -0.16
CA GLU A 135 6.73 -3.55 1.19
C GLU A 135 7.36 -4.86 1.65
N THR A 136 8.16 -4.82 2.71
CA THR A 136 8.81 -6.02 3.27
C THR A 136 7.99 -6.57 4.43
N VAL A 137 7.67 -7.86 4.38
CA VAL A 137 6.93 -8.58 5.43
C VAL A 137 7.74 -9.79 5.87
N VAL A 138 7.86 -9.97 7.17
CA VAL A 138 8.52 -11.16 7.74
C VAL A 138 7.47 -12.21 8.07
N ASP A 139 7.58 -13.38 7.44
CA ASP A 139 6.73 -14.55 7.68
C ASP A 139 7.60 -15.80 7.88
N PRO A 140 7.80 -16.23 9.12
CA PRO A 140 8.60 -17.43 9.41
C PRO A 140 8.04 -18.73 8.82
N SER A 141 6.78 -18.77 8.43
CA SER A 141 6.13 -19.98 7.89
C SER A 141 6.69 -20.44 6.54
N ILE A 142 7.40 -19.55 5.82
CA ILE A 142 8.07 -19.92 4.57
C ILE A 142 9.37 -20.72 4.78
N GLU A 143 9.80 -20.91 6.04
CA GLU A 143 10.98 -21.66 6.50
C GLU A 143 12.33 -21.12 6.00
N GLY A 144 12.35 -20.32 4.95
CA GLY A 144 13.52 -19.69 4.34
C GLY A 144 13.29 -19.30 2.88
N GLY A 145 14.28 -18.64 2.29
CA GLY A 145 14.12 -18.06 0.97
C GLY A 145 13.26 -16.80 0.99
N PHE A 146 12.55 -16.54 -0.11
CA PHE A 146 11.67 -15.38 -0.22
C PHE A 146 10.49 -15.66 -1.14
N VAL A 147 9.42 -14.89 -0.96
CA VAL A 147 8.30 -14.77 -1.90
C VAL A 147 8.21 -13.32 -2.33
N PHE A 148 8.13 -13.10 -3.62
CA PHE A 148 8.05 -11.76 -4.19
C PHE A 148 6.76 -11.63 -5.01
N ASP A 149 5.85 -10.79 -4.53
CA ASP A 149 4.58 -10.48 -5.19
C ASP A 149 4.70 -9.11 -5.86
N ILE A 150 4.50 -9.05 -7.18
CA ILE A 150 4.50 -7.80 -7.96
C ILE A 150 3.23 -7.77 -8.81
N ASN A 151 2.35 -6.82 -8.51
CA ASN A 151 1.06 -6.72 -9.20
C ASN A 151 0.33 -8.09 -9.19
N ASP A 152 0.17 -8.71 -10.37
CA ASP A 152 -0.48 -10.02 -10.55
C ASP A 152 0.51 -11.20 -10.64
N TYR A 153 1.82 -10.94 -10.52
CA TYR A 153 2.86 -11.96 -10.60
C TYR A 153 3.39 -12.31 -9.21
N ARG A 154 3.49 -13.62 -8.97
CA ARG A 154 4.08 -14.15 -7.74
C ARG A 154 5.28 -15.04 -8.06
N LEU A 155 6.44 -14.67 -7.54
CA LEU A 155 7.65 -15.49 -7.56
C LEU A 155 7.85 -16.09 -6.17
N ASP A 156 7.62 -17.39 -6.04
CA ASP A 156 7.80 -18.13 -4.80
C ASP A 156 9.10 -18.95 -4.85
N ALA A 157 10.12 -18.45 -4.17
CA ALA A 157 11.42 -19.09 -3.99
C ALA A 157 11.62 -19.55 -2.53
N SER A 158 10.52 -19.83 -1.80
CA SER A 158 10.56 -20.31 -0.42
C SER A 158 11.04 -21.75 -0.34
N ILE A 159 11.72 -22.08 0.75
CA ILE A 159 12.17 -23.45 1.04
C ILE A 159 10.95 -24.36 1.24
N ALA A 160 9.92 -23.89 1.91
CA ALA A 160 8.68 -24.62 2.11
C ALA A 160 8.07 -25.12 0.78
N THR A 161 7.99 -24.25 -0.22
CA THR A 161 7.48 -24.63 -1.55
C THR A 161 8.42 -25.57 -2.28
N GLN A 162 9.74 -25.37 -2.19
CA GLN A 162 10.71 -26.28 -2.79
C GLN A 162 10.63 -27.68 -2.20
N LEU A 163 10.54 -27.81 -0.87
CA LEU A 163 10.36 -29.10 -0.19
C LEU A 163 9.05 -29.79 -0.59
N LYS A 164 7.96 -29.03 -0.70
CA LYS A 164 6.68 -29.54 -1.18
C LYS A 164 6.78 -30.10 -2.60
N ASN A 165 7.47 -29.41 -3.49
CA ASN A 165 7.68 -29.83 -4.88
C ASN A 165 8.53 -31.11 -4.95
N VAL A 166 9.62 -31.18 -4.18
CA VAL A 166 10.47 -32.39 -4.08
C VAL A 166 9.67 -33.56 -3.56
N LYS A 167 8.91 -33.37 -2.47
CA LYS A 167 8.03 -34.43 -1.91
C LYS A 167 7.04 -34.94 -2.98
N GLN A 168 6.43 -34.06 -3.72
CA GLN A 168 5.50 -34.42 -4.79
C GLN A 168 6.17 -35.24 -5.89
N GLN A 169 7.37 -34.85 -6.30
CA GLN A 169 8.15 -35.60 -7.32
C GLN A 169 8.49 -37.01 -6.85
N PHE A 170 8.81 -37.19 -5.56
CA PHE A 170 9.06 -38.55 -4.99
C PHE A 170 7.79 -39.38 -5.00
N ILE A 171 6.64 -38.82 -4.65
CA ILE A 171 5.36 -39.53 -4.67
C ILE A 171 5.00 -39.95 -6.10
N ASP A 172 5.15 -39.08 -7.06
CA ASP A 172 4.81 -39.31 -8.46
C ASP A 172 5.74 -40.36 -9.10
N LYS A 173 7.03 -40.34 -8.76
CA LYS A 173 7.98 -41.41 -9.18
C LYS A 173 7.61 -42.77 -8.61
N ASN A 174 7.27 -42.85 -7.33
CA ASN A 174 6.90 -44.12 -6.69
C ASN A 174 5.58 -44.69 -7.23
N ARG A 175 4.63 -43.86 -7.64
CA ARG A 175 3.36 -44.28 -8.29
C ARG A 175 3.54 -44.86 -9.69
N ARG A 176 4.64 -44.54 -10.38
CA ARG A 176 4.95 -45.08 -11.72
C ARG A 176 5.69 -46.40 -11.72
N ILE A 177 6.09 -46.93 -10.53
CA ILE A 177 6.86 -48.16 -10.35
C ILE A 177 5.96 -49.36 -9.94
N VAL A 178 4.64 -49.09 -9.75
CA VAL A 178 3.67 -50.17 -9.41
C VAL A 178 2.77 -50.49 -10.65
#